data_cebd73af1858d1c544c4494ac8bfd177
#
_entry.id   cebd73af1858d1c544c4494ac8bfd177
#
_cell.length_a   1.000
_cell.length_b   1.000
_cell.length_c   1.000
_cell.angle_alpha   90.00
_cell.angle_beta   90.00
_cell.angle_gamma   90.00
#
_symmetry.space_group_name_H-M   'P 1'
#
loop_
_entity.id
_entity.type
_entity.pdbx_description
1 polymer ?
#
loop_
_entity_poly.entity_id
_entity_poly.type
_entity_poly.pdbx_seq_one_letter_code
_entity_poly.pdbx_strand_id
1 'polypeptide(L)'
;RAFLTGLEGGRIAAGPSGAPSRGRPDLLPTGRNFYSVDLRGLPTEAAWDLGRRSAELLLDLHRLEQGEDLRCLALSVWGTATMRNGGEDIAQALALMGVRPVWDGPTRRLVEVEVIPLAALGRPRVDVTLRISGLFRDAFPQLVGWFNRATRLVAALAEEGAANPLAAAAAREGRWGRVWGSAPGAYGAGLQGLIDSGQWEERADLAEAYMGWSQWRYDGEAMAAGGGAGDLQGHQDREGLERRLAAVEVVLHNQDNREHDLLDSDDYYQFQGGLSAAVERQRGQAPALWFGDHSRQARPRLHRLEREFDKVIRSRLLNPRWIEAMAGHGYKGGFEMAASLDYLFAYDASTGRVPDWSYGALSRTWLASEAVLAFLRRSNPWALRDMAERLLEAHHRGLWQDPADDEIDRLKGLVLESEALIESV
;
A
#
# COMPACT_ATOMS: atom_id res chain seq x y z
N ARG A 1 -18.72 21.41 26.29
CA ARG A 1 -18.12 22.56 27.00
C ARG A 1 -16.88 23.05 26.24
N ALA A 2 -15.87 22.20 25.96
CA ALA A 2 -14.66 22.59 25.21
C ALA A 2 -14.96 23.19 23.82
N PHE A 3 -15.95 22.64 23.10
CA PHE A 3 -16.40 23.19 21.82
C PHE A 3 -16.90 24.64 21.93
N LEU A 4 -17.74 24.91 22.93
CA LEU A 4 -18.23 26.28 23.19
C LEU A 4 -17.09 27.22 23.58
N THR A 5 -16.19 26.79 24.44
CA THR A 5 -14.99 27.56 24.81
C THR A 5 -14.13 27.89 23.58
N GLY A 6 -13.99 26.95 22.64
CA GLY A 6 -13.27 27.19 21.40
C GLY A 6 -13.95 28.18 20.48
N LEU A 7 -15.27 28.10 20.36
CA LEU A 7 -16.07 29.07 19.58
C LEU A 7 -16.01 30.50 20.16
N GLU A 8 -15.88 30.62 21.48
CA GLU A 8 -15.70 31.87 22.21
C GLU A 8 -14.24 32.41 22.14
N GLY A 9 -13.33 31.71 21.43
CA GLY A 9 -11.91 32.07 21.36
C GLY A 9 -11.13 31.75 22.63
N GLY A 10 -11.72 30.97 23.56
CA GLY A 10 -11.09 30.57 24.80
C GLY A 10 -10.06 29.44 24.62
N ARG A 11 -9.08 29.41 25.53
CA ARG A 11 -8.06 28.35 25.54
C ARG A 11 -8.62 26.99 25.94
N ILE A 12 -8.39 25.98 25.12
CA ILE A 12 -8.63 24.58 25.46
C ILE A 12 -7.29 23.98 25.90
N ALA A 13 -7.24 23.42 27.13
CA ALA A 13 -6.01 22.78 27.61
C ALA A 13 -5.67 21.57 26.75
N ALA A 14 -4.41 21.48 26.33
CA ALA A 14 -3.89 20.33 25.60
C ALA A 14 -3.92 19.08 26.51
N GLY A 15 -4.04 17.90 25.90
CA GLY A 15 -3.97 16.60 26.58
C GLY A 15 -3.03 15.66 25.80
N PRO A 16 -2.71 14.51 26.35
CA PRO A 16 -1.89 13.52 25.65
C PRO A 16 -2.61 13.05 24.38
N SER A 17 -1.83 12.81 23.31
CA SER A 17 -2.34 12.36 22.02
C SER A 17 -1.95 10.91 21.73
N GLY A 18 -2.68 10.28 20.83
CA GLY A 18 -2.49 8.89 20.42
C GLY A 18 -3.80 8.23 20.02
N ALA A 19 -3.77 6.93 19.77
CA ALA A 19 -4.94 6.14 19.37
C ALA A 19 -5.36 5.20 20.51
N PRO A 20 -6.41 5.51 21.28
CA PRO A 20 -6.87 4.67 22.39
C PRO A 20 -7.20 3.25 21.96
N SER A 21 -7.81 3.08 20.78
CA SER A 21 -8.15 1.79 20.20
C SER A 21 -6.93 0.97 19.72
N ARG A 22 -5.74 1.59 19.71
CA ARG A 22 -4.48 0.97 19.30
C ARG A 22 -3.51 0.80 20.47
N GLY A 23 -4.03 0.32 21.59
CA GLY A 23 -3.22 -0.02 22.77
C GLY A 23 -2.92 1.13 23.74
N ARG A 24 -3.55 2.31 23.58
CA ARG A 24 -3.38 3.46 24.47
C ARG A 24 -4.68 3.94 25.12
N PRO A 25 -5.40 3.07 25.88
CA PRO A 25 -6.65 3.46 26.54
C PRO A 25 -6.45 4.53 27.62
N ASP A 26 -5.23 4.69 28.12
CA ASP A 26 -4.81 5.74 29.06
C ASP A 26 -4.98 7.16 28.50
N LEU A 27 -5.11 7.31 27.18
CA LEU A 27 -5.30 8.60 26.52
C LEU A 27 -6.75 9.11 26.55
N LEU A 28 -7.68 8.32 27.04
CA LEU A 28 -9.07 8.75 27.18
C LEU A 28 -9.24 9.75 28.35
N PRO A 29 -10.13 10.75 28.23
CA PRO A 29 -10.92 11.10 27.05
C PRO A 29 -10.09 11.85 25.98
N THR A 30 -10.38 11.57 24.70
CA THR A 30 -9.77 12.23 23.55
C THR A 30 -10.48 13.55 23.19
N GLY A 31 -10.06 14.23 22.10
CA GLY A 31 -10.71 15.43 21.59
C GLY A 31 -10.11 16.75 22.10
N ARG A 32 -8.94 16.68 22.71
CA ARG A 32 -8.20 17.86 23.18
C ARG A 32 -6.93 18.17 22.38
N ASN A 33 -6.56 17.28 21.46
CA ASN A 33 -5.32 17.40 20.70
C ASN A 33 -5.56 17.13 19.23
N PHE A 34 -4.64 17.62 18.39
CA PHE A 34 -4.42 17.05 17.08
C PHE A 34 -3.96 15.61 17.22
N TYR A 35 -4.27 14.82 16.20
CA TYR A 35 -3.81 13.45 16.12
C TYR A 35 -2.27 13.44 16.03
N SER A 36 -1.63 12.86 17.00
CA SER A 36 -0.18 12.73 17.10
C SER A 36 0.15 11.43 17.82
N VAL A 37 1.27 10.82 17.47
CA VAL A 37 1.74 9.59 18.09
C VAL A 37 3.11 9.83 18.72
N ASP A 38 3.38 9.22 19.89
CA ASP A 38 4.74 9.21 20.44
C ASP A 38 5.59 8.23 19.62
N LEU A 39 6.42 8.78 18.75
CA LEU A 39 7.25 8.03 17.82
C LEU A 39 8.22 7.06 18.53
N ARG A 40 8.59 7.36 19.77
CA ARG A 40 9.56 6.56 20.55
C ARG A 40 8.99 5.23 21.03
N GLY A 41 7.65 5.08 21.05
CA GLY A 41 6.97 3.86 21.44
C GLY A 41 6.56 2.96 20.26
N LEU A 42 6.99 3.29 19.05
CA LEU A 42 6.63 2.52 17.87
C LEU A 42 7.69 1.48 17.48
N PRO A 43 7.28 0.29 16.97
CA PRO A 43 5.91 -0.19 16.97
C PRO A 43 5.39 -0.43 18.38
N THR A 44 4.09 -0.20 18.60
CA THR A 44 3.47 -0.45 19.91
C THR A 44 3.34 -1.95 20.20
N GLU A 45 3.15 -2.31 21.49
CA GLU A 45 2.91 -3.72 21.87
C GLU A 45 1.67 -4.30 21.18
N ALA A 46 0.60 -3.49 21.01
CA ALA A 46 -0.59 -3.90 20.28
C ALA A 46 -0.34 -4.12 18.78
N ALA A 47 0.45 -3.23 18.17
CA ALA A 47 0.89 -3.38 16.78
C ALA A 47 1.76 -4.63 16.59
N TRP A 48 2.63 -4.93 17.58
CA TRP A 48 3.44 -6.14 17.58
C TRP A 48 2.58 -7.41 17.62
N ASP A 49 1.60 -7.48 18.51
CA ASP A 49 0.72 -8.65 18.60
C ASP A 49 -0.05 -8.90 17.31
N LEU A 50 -0.57 -7.84 16.69
CA LEU A 50 -1.26 -7.94 15.40
C LEU A 50 -0.28 -8.31 14.28
N GLY A 51 0.85 -7.60 14.17
CA GLY A 51 1.84 -7.83 13.13
C GLY A 51 2.41 -9.26 13.16
N ARG A 52 2.70 -9.78 14.36
CA ARG A 52 3.15 -11.16 14.55
C ARG A 52 2.11 -12.18 14.04
N ARG A 53 0.84 -12.02 14.44
CA ARG A 53 -0.24 -12.90 13.98
C ARG A 53 -0.47 -12.81 12.48
N SER A 54 -0.36 -11.62 11.91
CA SER A 54 -0.48 -11.41 10.47
C SER A 54 0.71 -12.05 9.72
N ALA A 55 1.91 -11.99 10.28
CA ALA A 55 3.09 -12.66 9.72
C ALA A 55 2.92 -14.19 9.71
N GLU A 56 2.50 -14.77 10.84
CA GLU A 56 2.24 -16.22 10.96
C GLU A 56 1.18 -16.68 9.95
N LEU A 57 0.07 -15.93 9.85
CA LEU A 57 -1.00 -16.24 8.91
C LEU A 57 -0.52 -16.19 7.45
N LEU A 58 0.31 -15.21 7.08
CA LEU A 58 0.88 -15.12 5.74
C LEU A 58 1.74 -16.34 5.41
N LEU A 59 2.59 -16.73 6.35
CA LEU A 59 3.49 -17.88 6.16
C LEU A 59 2.73 -19.19 6.02
N ASP A 60 1.68 -19.39 6.84
CA ASP A 60 0.82 -20.57 6.75
C ASP A 60 0.08 -20.62 5.42
N LEU A 61 -0.50 -19.51 4.97
CA LEU A 61 -1.21 -19.42 3.69
C LEU A 61 -0.25 -19.62 2.50
N HIS A 62 0.93 -19.01 2.55
CA HIS A 62 1.95 -19.19 1.50
C HIS A 62 2.37 -20.66 1.40
N ARG A 63 2.65 -21.30 2.53
CA ARG A 63 3.03 -22.73 2.57
C ARG A 63 1.90 -23.64 2.05
N LEU A 64 0.65 -23.33 2.39
CA LEU A 64 -0.52 -24.06 1.89
C LEU A 64 -0.67 -23.95 0.37
N GLU A 65 -0.37 -22.78 -0.20
CA GLU A 65 -0.52 -22.55 -1.64
C GLU A 65 0.68 -23.04 -2.46
N GLN A 66 1.90 -22.81 -1.97
CA GLN A 66 3.13 -23.05 -2.72
C GLN A 66 3.82 -24.38 -2.35
N GLY A 67 3.51 -24.95 -1.18
CA GLY A 67 4.18 -26.12 -0.67
C GLY A 67 5.57 -25.86 -0.08
N GLU A 68 6.02 -24.62 -0.08
CA GLU A 68 7.35 -24.20 0.34
C GLU A 68 7.30 -23.05 1.34
N ASP A 69 8.38 -22.84 2.09
CA ASP A 69 8.53 -21.70 2.99
C ASP A 69 8.81 -20.42 2.20
N LEU A 70 8.15 -19.33 2.57
CA LEU A 70 8.40 -18.01 2.02
C LEU A 70 9.82 -17.55 2.38
N ARG A 71 10.60 -17.14 1.39
CA ARG A 71 11.99 -16.74 1.56
C ARG A 71 12.18 -15.22 1.46
N CYS A 72 11.49 -14.58 0.54
CA CYS A 72 11.71 -13.17 0.24
C CYS A 72 10.38 -12.44 -0.02
N LEU A 73 10.19 -11.29 0.62
CA LEU A 73 8.97 -10.51 0.56
C LEU A 73 9.28 -9.02 0.42
N ALA A 74 8.46 -8.29 -0.34
CA ALA A 74 8.45 -6.84 -0.34
C ALA A 74 7.13 -6.31 0.25
N LEU A 75 7.22 -5.30 1.11
CA LEU A 75 6.11 -4.67 1.84
C LEU A 75 6.09 -3.17 1.60
N SER A 76 4.95 -2.64 1.18
CA SER A 76 4.71 -1.19 1.12
C SER A 76 4.36 -0.65 2.51
N VAL A 77 5.04 0.43 2.95
CA VAL A 77 4.87 1.01 4.29
C VAL A 77 4.46 2.49 4.18
N TRP A 78 3.36 2.82 4.83
CA TRP A 78 2.72 4.12 4.75
C TRP A 78 2.85 4.95 6.02
N GLY A 79 3.17 6.24 5.86
CA GLY A 79 3.26 7.17 6.98
C GLY A 79 1.91 7.38 7.68
N THR A 80 0.84 7.58 6.92
CA THR A 80 -0.51 7.79 7.47
C THR A 80 -1.02 6.56 8.23
N ALA A 81 -0.85 5.36 7.68
CA ALA A 81 -1.22 4.12 8.35
C ALA A 81 -0.39 3.91 9.63
N THR A 82 0.93 4.08 9.56
CA THR A 82 1.83 3.95 10.73
C THR A 82 1.44 4.90 11.86
N MET A 83 1.08 6.14 11.52
CA MET A 83 0.61 7.14 12.50
C MET A 83 -0.69 6.69 13.20
N ARG A 84 -1.59 6.07 12.45
CA ARG A 84 -2.92 5.64 12.91
C ARG A 84 -2.89 4.31 13.67
N ASN A 85 -2.12 3.33 13.15
CA ASN A 85 -2.12 1.95 13.64
C ASN A 85 -0.99 1.62 14.64
N GLY A 86 -0.05 2.54 14.85
CA GLY A 86 1.04 2.34 15.80
C GLY A 86 2.20 1.47 15.26
N GLY A 87 2.34 1.32 13.94
CA GLY A 87 3.47 0.65 13.29
C GLY A 87 3.27 -0.84 13.03
N GLU A 88 2.05 -1.27 12.68
CA GLU A 88 1.72 -2.68 12.39
C GLU A 88 2.56 -3.29 11.28
N ASP A 89 2.85 -2.52 10.20
CA ASP A 89 3.65 -3.01 9.07
C ASP A 89 5.11 -3.31 9.48
N ILE A 90 5.70 -2.42 10.28
CA ILE A 90 7.05 -2.63 10.83
C ILE A 90 7.06 -3.82 11.78
N ALA A 91 6.04 -3.95 12.62
CA ALA A 91 5.89 -5.09 13.51
C ALA A 91 5.78 -6.41 12.75
N GLN A 92 4.99 -6.47 11.67
CA GLN A 92 4.88 -7.63 10.80
C GLN A 92 6.21 -7.95 10.11
N ALA A 93 6.91 -6.94 9.60
CA ALA A 93 8.22 -7.11 8.96
C ALA A 93 9.26 -7.67 9.93
N LEU A 94 9.32 -7.14 11.16
CA LEU A 94 10.20 -7.67 12.22
C LEU A 94 9.85 -9.13 12.57
N ALA A 95 8.57 -9.45 12.72
CA ALA A 95 8.11 -10.80 13.01
C ALA A 95 8.49 -11.80 11.89
N LEU A 96 8.34 -11.42 10.62
CA LEU A 96 8.77 -12.22 9.47
C LEU A 96 10.27 -12.53 9.51
N MET A 97 11.10 -11.55 9.86
CA MET A 97 12.55 -11.73 10.03
C MET A 97 12.92 -12.54 11.29
N GLY A 98 11.98 -12.79 12.20
CA GLY A 98 12.25 -13.43 13.49
C GLY A 98 12.97 -12.51 14.47
N VAL A 99 12.55 -11.26 14.52
CA VAL A 99 13.05 -10.24 15.46
C VAL A 99 11.87 -9.69 16.25
N ARG A 100 12.05 -9.45 17.54
CA ARG A 100 11.03 -8.85 18.39
C ARG A 100 11.46 -7.49 18.95
N PRO A 101 10.53 -6.52 19.05
CA PRO A 101 10.76 -5.28 19.77
C PRO A 101 10.87 -5.51 21.28
N VAL A 102 11.67 -4.67 21.97
CA VAL A 102 11.81 -4.64 23.42
C VAL A 102 11.44 -3.24 23.91
N TRP A 103 10.46 -3.16 24.81
CA TRP A 103 10.00 -1.89 25.36
C TRP A 103 10.46 -1.73 26.82
N ASP A 104 10.74 -0.49 27.18
CA ASP A 104 10.88 -0.11 28.57
C ASP A 104 9.49 -0.10 29.26
N GLY A 105 9.34 -0.91 30.31
CA GLY A 105 8.05 -1.12 30.96
C GLY A 105 7.33 0.16 31.41
N PRO A 106 8.00 1.09 32.14
CA PRO A 106 7.38 2.32 32.63
C PRO A 106 7.01 3.31 31.54
N THR A 107 7.85 3.51 30.54
CA THR A 107 7.67 4.53 29.50
C THR A 107 7.02 3.99 28.22
N ARG A 108 6.97 2.68 28.05
CA ARG A 108 6.55 1.97 26.81
C ARG A 108 7.35 2.41 25.58
N ARG A 109 8.56 2.91 25.76
CA ARG A 109 9.43 3.27 24.65
C ARG A 109 10.15 2.05 24.13
N LEU A 110 10.30 1.98 22.82
CA LEU A 110 11.17 0.97 22.20
C LEU A 110 12.62 1.27 22.56
N VAL A 111 13.30 0.33 23.17
CA VAL A 111 14.69 0.47 23.63
C VAL A 111 15.65 -0.45 22.91
N GLU A 112 15.18 -1.57 22.35
CA GLU A 112 16.01 -2.52 21.62
C GLU A 112 15.15 -3.41 20.70
N VAL A 113 15.80 -4.11 19.81
CA VAL A 113 15.24 -5.22 19.01
C VAL A 113 16.07 -6.47 19.26
N GLU A 114 15.42 -7.58 19.54
CA GLU A 114 16.07 -8.85 19.85
C GLU A 114 15.80 -9.90 18.78
N VAL A 115 16.85 -10.61 18.37
CA VAL A 115 16.73 -11.75 17.47
C VAL A 115 16.16 -12.95 18.23
N ILE A 116 15.09 -13.53 17.71
CA ILE A 116 14.52 -14.79 18.20
C ILE A 116 15.38 -15.93 17.66
N PRO A 117 15.98 -16.80 18.51
CA PRO A 117 16.74 -17.95 18.04
C PRO A 117 15.88 -18.87 17.15
N LEU A 118 16.48 -19.49 16.11
CA LEU A 118 15.76 -20.37 15.19
C LEU A 118 14.98 -21.49 15.90
N ALA A 119 15.55 -22.06 16.96
CA ALA A 119 14.88 -23.10 17.74
C ALA A 119 13.59 -22.61 18.42
N ALA A 120 13.52 -21.35 18.80
CA ALA A 120 12.32 -20.74 19.37
C ALA A 120 11.38 -20.17 18.30
N LEU A 121 11.94 -19.75 17.16
CA LEU A 121 11.17 -19.26 16.02
C LEU A 121 10.41 -20.42 15.32
N GLY A 122 10.99 -21.61 15.28
CA GLY A 122 10.37 -22.82 14.73
C GLY A 122 10.19 -22.84 13.20
N ARG A 123 10.80 -21.89 12.48
CA ARG A 123 10.70 -21.75 11.03
C ARG A 123 11.89 -20.95 10.46
N PRO A 124 12.14 -21.00 9.14
CA PRO A 124 13.08 -20.11 8.49
C PRO A 124 12.72 -18.61 8.68
N ARG A 125 13.74 -17.77 8.59
CA ARG A 125 13.56 -16.31 8.52
C ARG A 125 13.14 -15.90 7.12
N VAL A 126 12.47 -14.75 7.00
CA VAL A 126 12.13 -14.14 5.71
C VAL A 126 13.02 -12.93 5.48
N ASP A 127 13.57 -12.79 4.29
CA ASP A 127 14.27 -11.57 3.86
C ASP A 127 13.22 -10.54 3.41
N VAL A 128 12.99 -9.51 4.24
CA VAL A 128 11.94 -8.51 4.02
C VAL A 128 12.54 -7.22 3.48
N THR A 129 12.04 -6.79 2.32
CA THR A 129 12.37 -5.49 1.72
C THR A 129 11.21 -4.53 1.95
N LEU A 130 11.48 -3.36 2.53
CA LEU A 130 10.49 -2.30 2.71
C LEU A 130 10.53 -1.31 1.57
N ARG A 131 9.37 -1.01 0.99
CA ARG A 131 9.15 0.16 0.14
C ARG A 131 8.39 1.20 0.94
N ILE A 132 9.11 2.18 1.47
CA ILE A 132 8.55 3.22 2.33
C ILE A 132 8.02 4.40 1.50
N SER A 133 6.89 4.99 1.93
CA SER A 133 6.40 6.24 1.38
C SER A 133 7.25 7.43 1.80
N GLY A 134 7.18 8.54 1.05
CA GLY A 134 7.89 9.77 1.42
C GLY A 134 7.48 10.29 2.78
N LEU A 135 6.18 10.25 3.11
CA LEU A 135 5.70 10.64 4.43
C LEU A 135 6.23 9.72 5.55
N PHE A 136 6.33 8.41 5.29
CA PHE A 136 6.93 7.49 6.28
C PHE A 136 8.40 7.82 6.51
N ARG A 137 9.17 8.04 5.44
CA ARG A 137 10.58 8.43 5.51
C ARG A 137 10.78 9.66 6.39
N ASP A 138 9.96 10.69 6.19
CA ASP A 138 10.13 11.99 6.85
C ASP A 138 9.58 12.01 8.28
N ALA A 139 8.47 11.30 8.54
CA ALA A 139 7.82 11.27 9.84
C ALA A 139 8.37 10.20 10.80
N PHE A 140 8.94 9.12 10.29
CA PHE A 140 9.34 7.95 11.08
C PHE A 140 10.79 7.48 10.83
N PRO A 141 11.79 8.38 10.75
CA PRO A 141 13.16 7.99 10.48
C PRO A 141 13.73 7.02 11.54
N GLN A 142 13.27 7.12 12.79
CA GLN A 142 13.69 6.19 13.84
C GLN A 142 13.16 4.76 13.61
N LEU A 143 11.98 4.58 12.99
CA LEU A 143 11.50 3.23 12.64
C LEU A 143 12.33 2.61 11.53
N VAL A 144 12.77 3.41 10.55
CA VAL A 144 13.75 2.97 9.55
C VAL A 144 15.03 2.53 10.25
N GLY A 145 15.52 3.32 11.21
CA GLY A 145 16.71 2.99 11.99
C GLY A 145 16.58 1.68 12.78
N TRP A 146 15.44 1.45 13.44
CA TRP A 146 15.16 0.19 14.15
C TRP A 146 15.08 -1.01 13.21
N PHE A 147 14.44 -0.84 12.06
CA PHE A 147 14.36 -1.90 11.05
C PHE A 147 15.75 -2.22 10.48
N ASN A 148 16.56 -1.21 10.16
CA ASN A 148 17.94 -1.39 9.71
C ASN A 148 18.80 -2.10 10.75
N ARG A 149 18.65 -1.75 12.05
CA ARG A 149 19.34 -2.45 13.14
C ARG A 149 18.94 -3.93 13.18
N ALA A 150 17.64 -4.25 13.08
CA ALA A 150 17.16 -5.62 13.02
C ALA A 150 17.74 -6.38 11.82
N THR A 151 17.72 -5.76 10.64
CA THR A 151 18.28 -6.34 9.42
C THR A 151 19.77 -6.66 9.58
N ARG A 152 20.55 -5.75 10.15
CA ARG A 152 21.98 -5.95 10.40
C ARG A 152 22.24 -7.08 11.40
N LEU A 153 21.46 -7.13 12.48
CA LEU A 153 21.58 -8.21 13.46
C LEU A 153 21.31 -9.59 12.84
N VAL A 154 20.25 -9.71 12.04
CA VAL A 154 19.89 -10.96 11.34
C VAL A 154 20.92 -11.32 10.27
N ALA A 155 21.44 -10.32 9.53
CA ALA A 155 22.49 -10.54 8.53
C ALA A 155 23.81 -11.06 9.11
N ALA A 156 24.10 -10.74 10.37
CA ALA A 156 25.33 -11.16 11.06
C ALA A 156 25.26 -12.57 11.68
N LEU A 157 24.11 -13.25 11.62
CA LEU A 157 23.96 -14.57 12.23
C LEU A 157 24.64 -15.63 11.39
N ALA A 158 25.35 -16.53 12.05
CA ALA A 158 25.95 -17.72 11.43
C ALA A 158 24.89 -18.84 11.31
N GLU A 159 23.91 -18.64 10.46
CA GLU A 159 22.81 -19.57 10.18
C GLU A 159 22.90 -20.08 8.73
N GLU A 160 22.43 -21.29 8.47
CA GLU A 160 22.40 -21.83 7.10
C GLU A 160 21.51 -20.96 6.18
N GLY A 161 21.90 -20.82 4.91
CA GLY A 161 21.22 -19.95 3.96
C GLY A 161 19.74 -20.33 3.69
N ALA A 162 19.39 -21.61 3.85
CA ALA A 162 17.99 -22.04 3.79
C ALA A 162 17.16 -21.55 4.98
N ALA A 163 17.78 -21.47 6.17
CA ALA A 163 17.14 -20.98 7.39
C ALA A 163 17.17 -19.44 7.51
N ASN A 164 18.14 -18.79 6.87
CA ASN A 164 18.30 -17.33 6.90
C ASN A 164 18.66 -16.78 5.51
N PRO A 165 17.67 -16.59 4.63
CA PRO A 165 17.87 -16.02 3.30
C PRO A 165 18.49 -14.62 3.33
N LEU A 166 18.20 -13.79 4.36
CA LEU A 166 18.76 -12.46 4.50
C LEU A 166 20.27 -12.50 4.74
N ALA A 167 20.76 -13.35 5.65
CA ALA A 167 22.21 -13.50 5.89
C ALA A 167 22.93 -14.03 4.65
N ALA A 168 22.35 -15.02 3.97
CA ALA A 168 22.91 -15.56 2.73
C ALA A 168 23.00 -14.51 1.62
N ALA A 169 21.96 -13.68 1.47
CA ALA A 169 21.95 -12.59 0.51
C ALA A 169 22.95 -11.49 0.89
N ALA A 170 22.97 -11.09 2.16
CA ALA A 170 23.89 -10.06 2.64
C ALA A 170 25.37 -10.46 2.47
N ALA A 171 25.71 -11.73 2.73
CA ALA A 171 27.06 -12.25 2.52
C ALA A 171 27.47 -12.23 1.04
N ARG A 172 26.55 -12.59 0.11
CA ARG A 172 26.79 -12.59 -1.32
C ARG A 172 26.93 -11.16 -1.88
N GLU A 173 26.14 -10.23 -1.37
CA GLU A 173 26.04 -8.86 -1.88
C GLU A 173 26.98 -7.88 -1.17
N GLY A 174 27.55 -8.25 -0.02
CA GLY A 174 28.31 -7.35 0.84
C GLY A 174 27.45 -6.22 1.45
N ARG A 175 26.13 -6.38 1.46
CA ARG A 175 25.16 -5.34 1.87
C ARG A 175 23.97 -5.96 2.59
N TRP A 176 23.49 -5.32 3.64
CA TRP A 176 22.35 -5.75 4.45
C TRP A 176 21.15 -4.82 4.38
N GLY A 177 21.26 -3.60 3.83
CA GLY A 177 20.17 -2.63 3.74
C GLY A 177 18.94 -3.18 2.99
N ARG A 178 17.75 -2.94 3.56
CA ARG A 178 16.48 -3.49 3.06
C ARG A 178 15.36 -2.44 2.99
N VAL A 179 15.69 -1.14 3.09
CA VAL A 179 14.72 -0.04 3.06
C VAL A 179 14.93 0.80 1.82
N TRP A 180 13.89 0.90 1.01
CA TRP A 180 13.89 1.61 -0.27
C TRP A 180 12.73 2.60 -0.37
N GLY A 181 12.94 3.70 -1.09
CA GLY A 181 11.93 4.75 -1.24
C GLY A 181 12.21 5.68 -2.41
N SER A 182 11.42 6.73 -2.53
CA SER A 182 11.68 7.86 -3.43
C SER A 182 12.85 8.70 -2.93
N ALA A 183 13.41 9.55 -3.79
CA ALA A 183 14.47 10.50 -3.43
C ALA A 183 14.11 11.33 -2.20
N PRO A 184 15.09 11.80 -1.41
CA PRO A 184 14.83 12.76 -0.34
C PRO A 184 14.04 13.97 -0.87
N GLY A 185 12.95 14.33 -0.17
CA GLY A 185 12.04 15.41 -0.58
C GLY A 185 11.06 15.06 -1.70
N ALA A 186 11.15 13.87 -2.32
CA ALA A 186 10.19 13.39 -3.31
C ALA A 186 9.14 12.45 -2.68
N TYR A 187 7.93 12.44 -3.27
CA TYR A 187 6.79 11.61 -2.87
C TYR A 187 6.23 10.88 -4.10
N GLY A 188 5.52 9.76 -3.89
CA GLY A 188 4.96 8.93 -4.95
C GLY A 188 5.89 7.83 -5.44
N ALA A 189 5.54 7.20 -6.55
CA ALA A 189 6.25 6.08 -7.16
C ALA A 189 6.40 6.18 -8.69
N GLY A 190 5.91 7.26 -9.31
CA GLY A 190 6.20 7.65 -10.70
C GLY A 190 5.28 7.06 -11.76
N LEU A 191 4.21 6.33 -11.40
CA LEU A 191 3.32 5.71 -12.38
C LEU A 191 2.21 6.64 -12.86
N GLN A 192 1.70 7.52 -12.00
CA GLN A 192 0.51 8.30 -12.28
C GLN A 192 0.63 9.07 -13.60
N GLY A 193 1.63 9.94 -13.74
CA GLY A 193 1.79 10.74 -14.94
C GLY A 193 2.00 9.92 -16.21
N LEU A 194 2.58 8.73 -16.11
CA LEU A 194 2.78 7.84 -17.24
C LEU A 194 1.46 7.19 -17.68
N ILE A 195 0.63 6.76 -16.71
CA ILE A 195 -0.70 6.19 -16.97
C ILE A 195 -1.66 7.26 -17.49
N ASP A 196 -1.69 8.44 -16.86
CA ASP A 196 -2.56 9.56 -17.25
C ASP A 196 -2.27 10.05 -18.67
N SER A 197 -0.98 10.11 -19.06
CA SER A 197 -0.57 10.52 -20.40
C SER A 197 -0.74 9.43 -21.47
N GLY A 198 -0.95 8.18 -21.09
CA GLY A 198 -0.98 7.03 -22.00
C GLY A 198 0.37 6.73 -22.68
N GLN A 199 1.46 7.39 -22.27
CA GLN A 199 2.80 7.27 -22.87
C GLN A 199 3.56 6.03 -22.37
N TRP A 200 2.92 4.88 -22.42
CA TRP A 200 3.51 3.59 -22.12
C TRP A 200 2.94 2.54 -23.08
N GLU A 201 3.73 1.54 -23.45
CA GLU A 201 3.31 0.48 -24.37
C GLU A 201 3.08 -0.84 -23.65
N GLU A 202 3.97 -1.17 -22.72
CA GLU A 202 3.92 -2.43 -21.98
C GLU A 202 4.16 -2.23 -20.47
N ARG A 203 3.82 -3.23 -19.67
CA ARG A 203 4.02 -3.22 -18.21
C ARG A 203 5.48 -2.95 -17.81
N ALA A 204 6.43 -3.32 -18.65
CA ALA A 204 7.85 -3.06 -18.43
C ALA A 204 8.17 -1.55 -18.38
N ASP A 205 7.41 -0.68 -19.06
CA ASP A 205 7.58 0.77 -18.99
C ASP A 205 7.15 1.30 -17.62
N LEU A 206 6.04 0.77 -17.08
CA LEU A 206 5.58 1.08 -15.73
C LEU A 206 6.60 0.61 -14.68
N ALA A 207 7.18 -0.58 -14.88
CA ALA A 207 8.25 -1.10 -14.04
C ALA A 207 9.47 -0.19 -14.03
N GLU A 208 9.88 0.32 -15.21
CA GLU A 208 11.03 1.22 -15.34
C GLU A 208 10.79 2.56 -14.64
N ALA A 209 9.61 3.16 -14.81
CA ALA A 209 9.22 4.37 -14.10
C ALA A 209 9.27 4.16 -12.58
N TYR A 210 8.68 3.07 -12.10
CA TYR A 210 8.72 2.70 -10.68
C TYR A 210 10.14 2.57 -10.15
N MET A 211 11.00 1.85 -10.88
CA MET A 211 12.39 1.63 -10.52
C MET A 211 13.17 2.95 -10.45
N GLY A 212 12.97 3.85 -11.43
CA GLY A 212 13.60 5.16 -11.45
C GLY A 212 13.26 6.00 -10.22
N TRP A 213 12.00 5.94 -9.77
CA TRP A 213 11.53 6.66 -8.59
C TRP A 213 11.90 5.97 -7.27
N SER A 214 12.03 4.65 -7.24
CA SER A 214 12.18 3.85 -6.02
C SER A 214 13.61 3.43 -5.71
N GLN A 215 14.61 3.88 -6.46
CA GLN A 215 16.01 3.44 -6.37
C GLN A 215 16.83 4.03 -5.21
N TRP A 216 16.19 4.71 -4.27
CA TRP A 216 16.88 5.32 -3.13
C TRP A 216 16.84 4.38 -1.93
N ARG A 217 18.03 3.89 -1.53
CA ARG A 217 18.18 3.09 -0.33
C ARG A 217 18.42 4.01 0.87
N TYR A 218 17.71 3.73 1.97
CA TYR A 218 17.78 4.50 3.19
C TYR A 218 18.55 3.73 4.27
N ASP A 219 19.76 4.22 4.56
CA ASP A 219 20.65 3.69 5.56
C ASP A 219 20.60 4.58 6.83
N GLY A 220 21.08 4.06 7.91
CA GLY A 220 21.07 4.68 9.24
C GLY A 220 20.45 3.73 10.25
N GLU A 221 20.99 3.69 11.45
CA GLU A 221 20.48 2.85 12.53
C GLU A 221 19.98 3.71 13.68
N ALA A 222 18.93 3.25 14.36
CA ALA A 222 18.52 3.83 15.61
C ALA A 222 19.63 3.65 16.64
N MET A 223 20.02 4.74 17.29
CA MET A 223 20.95 4.67 18.44
C MET A 223 20.19 4.12 19.66
N ALA A 224 20.79 3.18 20.37
CA ALA A 224 20.21 2.62 21.59
C ALA A 224 19.86 3.73 22.59
N ALA A 225 18.73 3.58 23.27
CA ALA A 225 18.21 4.37 24.38
C ALA A 225 18.61 5.86 24.43
N GLY A 226 17.81 6.73 23.84
CA GLY A 226 17.87 8.18 24.05
C GLY A 226 18.57 9.02 22.98
N GLY A 227 19.16 8.41 21.98
CA GLY A 227 19.64 9.08 20.77
C GLY A 227 18.47 9.44 19.87
N GLY A 228 18.43 10.69 19.38
CA GLY A 228 17.53 11.08 18.28
C GLY A 228 17.71 10.17 17.08
N ALA A 229 16.77 10.23 16.13
CA ALA A 229 16.94 9.55 14.85
C ALA A 229 18.33 9.91 14.31
N GLY A 230 19.20 8.92 14.13
CA GLY A 230 20.44 9.13 13.39
C GLY A 230 20.06 9.66 12.01
N ASP A 231 20.88 10.52 11.45
CA ASP A 231 20.62 11.11 10.12
C ASP A 231 20.32 9.98 9.12
N LEU A 232 19.05 9.88 8.75
CA LEU A 232 18.62 8.93 7.73
C LEU A 232 19.18 9.41 6.39
N GLN A 233 20.12 8.65 5.84
CA GLN A 233 20.76 8.99 4.58
C GLN A 233 20.16 8.17 3.43
N GLY A 234 19.70 8.87 2.38
CA GLY A 234 19.25 8.26 1.14
C GLY A 234 20.41 8.17 0.13
N HIS A 235 20.69 6.97 -0.35
CA HIS A 235 21.70 6.71 -1.36
C HIS A 235 21.05 6.11 -2.61
N GLN A 236 21.36 6.67 -3.77
CA GLN A 236 20.93 6.07 -5.03
C GLN A 236 21.65 4.73 -5.23
N ASP A 237 20.88 3.63 -5.32
CA ASP A 237 21.40 2.25 -5.46
C ASP A 237 20.45 1.42 -6.32
N ARG A 238 20.41 1.73 -7.62
CA ARG A 238 19.59 1.06 -8.61
C ARG A 238 19.88 -0.44 -8.69
N GLU A 239 21.14 -0.80 -8.81
CA GLU A 239 21.55 -2.21 -8.90
C GLU A 239 21.18 -3.02 -7.63
N GLY A 240 21.29 -2.38 -6.46
CA GLY A 240 20.84 -3.01 -5.20
C GLY A 240 19.36 -3.30 -5.21
N LEU A 241 18.53 -2.35 -5.68
CA LEU A 241 17.10 -2.55 -5.84
C LEU A 241 16.79 -3.70 -6.81
N GLU A 242 17.41 -3.72 -7.97
CA GLU A 242 17.23 -4.78 -8.98
C GLU A 242 17.51 -6.17 -8.40
N ARG A 243 18.64 -6.33 -7.71
CA ARG A 243 18.96 -7.60 -7.03
C ARG A 243 17.92 -7.99 -5.98
N ARG A 244 17.38 -7.02 -5.24
CA ARG A 244 16.34 -7.29 -4.24
C ARG A 244 15.05 -7.76 -4.90
N LEU A 245 14.59 -7.04 -5.90
CA LEU A 245 13.33 -7.36 -6.58
C LEU A 245 13.40 -8.69 -7.32
N ALA A 246 14.56 -9.06 -7.86
CA ALA A 246 14.76 -10.38 -8.48
C ALA A 246 14.54 -11.57 -7.53
N ALA A 247 14.65 -11.37 -6.22
CA ALA A 247 14.45 -12.40 -5.22
C ALA A 247 13.03 -12.42 -4.61
N VAL A 248 12.23 -11.37 -4.81
CA VAL A 248 10.91 -11.20 -4.16
C VAL A 248 9.89 -12.20 -4.71
N GLU A 249 9.30 -12.99 -3.83
CA GLU A 249 8.26 -13.97 -4.14
C GLU A 249 6.85 -13.41 -3.90
N VAL A 250 6.74 -12.53 -2.91
CA VAL A 250 5.48 -11.96 -2.43
C VAL A 250 5.59 -10.44 -2.35
N VAL A 251 4.58 -9.74 -2.87
CA VAL A 251 4.34 -8.32 -2.62
C VAL A 251 3.12 -8.19 -1.73
N LEU A 252 3.31 -7.59 -0.56
CA LEU A 252 2.28 -7.41 0.45
C LEU A 252 1.89 -5.94 0.59
N HIS A 253 0.59 -5.70 0.69
CA HIS A 253 0.01 -4.42 1.07
C HIS A 253 -0.98 -4.64 2.21
N ASN A 254 -0.85 -3.89 3.30
CA ASN A 254 -1.79 -3.94 4.42
C ASN A 254 -2.67 -2.70 4.46
N GLN A 255 -3.91 -2.87 4.89
CA GLN A 255 -4.85 -1.79 5.13
C GLN A 255 -5.49 -1.93 6.51
N ASP A 256 -5.37 -0.88 7.32
CA ASP A 256 -5.75 -0.88 8.73
C ASP A 256 -7.16 -0.35 9.00
N ASN A 257 -7.87 0.06 7.95
CA ASN A 257 -9.25 0.57 8.05
C ASN A 257 -10.07 0.18 6.82
N ARG A 258 -11.39 0.42 6.88
CA ARG A 258 -12.34 0.16 5.80
C ARG A 258 -13.10 1.43 5.37
N GLU A 259 -12.62 2.58 5.77
CA GLU A 259 -13.10 3.88 5.30
C GLU A 259 -12.63 4.17 3.88
N HIS A 260 -11.50 3.55 3.52
CA HIS A 260 -10.92 3.56 2.17
C HIS A 260 -10.76 2.13 1.65
N ASP A 261 -10.77 1.98 0.35
CA ASP A 261 -10.36 0.75 -0.32
C ASP A 261 -9.29 1.01 -1.39
N LEU A 262 -8.86 -0.01 -2.12
CA LEU A 262 -7.77 0.08 -3.09
C LEU A 262 -8.04 1.05 -4.25
N LEU A 263 -9.29 1.41 -4.50
CA LEU A 263 -9.70 2.27 -5.60
C LEU A 263 -10.12 3.68 -5.13
N ASP A 264 -9.65 4.10 -3.95
CA ASP A 264 -9.90 5.44 -3.39
C ASP A 264 -8.67 6.36 -3.50
N SER A 265 -7.52 5.84 -3.92
CA SER A 265 -6.30 6.62 -4.11
C SER A 265 -5.41 6.02 -5.18
N ASP A 266 -4.80 6.87 -5.99
CA ASP A 266 -3.76 6.54 -6.96
C ASP A 266 -2.49 5.96 -6.30
N ASP A 267 -2.22 6.32 -5.07
CA ASP A 267 -1.09 5.80 -4.30
C ASP A 267 -1.06 4.26 -4.25
N TYR A 268 -2.21 3.60 -4.12
CA TYR A 268 -2.26 2.15 -3.93
C TYR A 268 -1.74 1.39 -5.16
N TYR A 269 -2.20 1.71 -6.37
CA TYR A 269 -1.66 1.08 -7.57
C TYR A 269 -0.23 1.50 -7.87
N GLN A 270 0.14 2.74 -7.58
CA GLN A 270 1.51 3.20 -7.78
C GLN A 270 2.50 2.39 -6.94
N PHE A 271 2.20 2.15 -5.67
CA PHE A 271 3.10 1.45 -4.76
C PHE A 271 3.02 -0.06 -4.91
N GLN A 272 1.85 -0.67 -4.76
CA GLN A 272 1.72 -2.13 -4.86
C GLN A 272 1.81 -2.61 -6.30
N GLY A 273 1.11 -1.96 -7.22
CA GLY A 273 1.12 -2.31 -8.64
C GLY A 273 2.48 -2.08 -9.27
N GLY A 274 3.07 -0.88 -9.08
CA GLY A 274 4.40 -0.58 -9.58
C GLY A 274 5.49 -1.49 -9.03
N LEU A 275 5.42 -1.82 -7.73
CA LEU A 275 6.33 -2.79 -7.12
C LEU A 275 6.16 -4.19 -7.75
N SER A 276 4.91 -4.60 -8.01
CA SER A 276 4.62 -5.87 -8.69
C SER A 276 5.22 -5.93 -10.10
N ALA A 277 5.01 -4.89 -10.90
CA ALA A 277 5.57 -4.79 -12.25
C ALA A 277 7.12 -4.82 -12.23
N ALA A 278 7.73 -4.11 -11.27
CA ALA A 278 9.18 -4.08 -11.11
C ALA A 278 9.74 -5.46 -10.68
N VAL A 279 9.06 -6.16 -9.77
CA VAL A 279 9.42 -7.54 -9.39
C VAL A 279 9.31 -8.48 -10.59
N GLU A 280 8.20 -8.44 -11.33
CA GLU A 280 7.98 -9.27 -12.51
C GLU A 280 9.10 -9.07 -13.54
N ARG A 281 9.46 -7.80 -13.82
CA ARG A 281 10.55 -7.46 -14.74
C ARG A 281 11.91 -8.01 -14.29
N GLN A 282 12.24 -7.92 -12.99
CA GLN A 282 13.55 -8.35 -12.49
C GLN A 282 13.63 -9.86 -12.26
N ARG A 283 12.54 -10.49 -11.87
CA ARG A 283 12.46 -11.92 -11.56
C ARG A 283 12.15 -12.77 -12.81
N GLY A 284 11.53 -12.16 -13.84
CA GLY A 284 10.98 -12.89 -15.01
C GLY A 284 9.68 -13.64 -14.71
N GLN A 285 9.11 -13.46 -13.52
CA GLN A 285 7.86 -14.07 -13.08
C GLN A 285 7.12 -13.12 -12.13
N ALA A 286 5.81 -12.99 -12.33
CA ALA A 286 4.97 -12.17 -11.45
C ALA A 286 5.00 -12.68 -10.00
N PRO A 287 5.10 -11.78 -9.01
CA PRO A 287 5.03 -12.16 -7.60
C PRO A 287 3.60 -12.55 -7.21
N ALA A 288 3.48 -13.26 -6.09
CA ALA A 288 2.21 -13.44 -5.42
C ALA A 288 1.78 -12.13 -4.75
N LEU A 289 0.59 -11.62 -5.09
CA LEU A 289 0.07 -10.38 -4.53
C LEU A 289 -0.88 -10.68 -3.37
N TRP A 290 -0.52 -10.19 -2.19
CA TRP A 290 -1.32 -10.37 -0.99
C TRP A 290 -1.83 -9.05 -0.44
N PHE A 291 -3.05 -9.11 0.10
CA PHE A 291 -3.70 -8.01 0.78
C PHE A 291 -3.97 -8.39 2.24
N GLY A 292 -3.45 -7.59 3.17
CA GLY A 292 -3.66 -7.72 4.60
C GLY A 292 -4.76 -6.79 5.10
N ASP A 293 -5.85 -7.35 5.61
CA ASP A 293 -6.93 -6.61 6.27
C ASP A 293 -6.67 -6.55 7.77
N HIS A 294 -6.14 -5.45 8.24
CA HIS A 294 -5.86 -5.14 9.63
C HIS A 294 -6.94 -4.29 10.30
N SER A 295 -8.07 -4.05 9.65
CA SER A 295 -9.17 -3.23 10.18
C SER A 295 -9.76 -3.77 11.48
N ARG A 296 -9.59 -5.08 11.73
CA ARG A 296 -9.99 -5.74 12.97
C ARG A 296 -8.77 -6.27 13.71
N GLN A 297 -8.30 -5.54 14.70
CA GLN A 297 -7.10 -5.88 15.49
C GLN A 297 -7.12 -7.29 16.07
N ALA A 298 -8.26 -7.73 16.60
CA ALA A 298 -8.40 -9.06 17.19
C ALA A 298 -8.26 -10.19 16.16
N ARG A 299 -8.46 -9.91 14.87
CA ARG A 299 -8.53 -10.95 13.83
C ARG A 299 -8.05 -10.40 12.48
N PRO A 300 -6.74 -10.23 12.26
CA PRO A 300 -6.21 -9.89 10.96
C PRO A 300 -6.60 -10.95 9.93
N ARG A 301 -6.77 -10.54 8.68
CA ARG A 301 -7.09 -11.42 7.56
C ARG A 301 -6.11 -11.16 6.44
N LEU A 302 -5.72 -12.22 5.75
CA LEU A 302 -4.95 -12.11 4.52
C LEU A 302 -5.68 -12.86 3.41
N HIS A 303 -5.61 -12.31 2.22
CA HIS A 303 -6.11 -12.95 1.01
C HIS A 303 -5.37 -12.40 -0.21
N ARG A 304 -5.55 -13.08 -1.33
CA ARG A 304 -4.99 -12.64 -2.61
C ARG A 304 -5.62 -11.33 -3.06
N LEU A 305 -4.85 -10.51 -3.76
CA LEU A 305 -5.29 -9.20 -4.23
C LEU A 305 -6.53 -9.30 -5.13
N GLU A 306 -6.62 -10.34 -5.96
CA GLU A 306 -7.76 -10.61 -6.83
C GLU A 306 -9.08 -10.70 -6.05
N ARG A 307 -9.03 -11.29 -4.85
CA ARG A 307 -10.21 -11.37 -3.98
C ARG A 307 -10.63 -10.01 -3.41
N GLU A 308 -9.67 -9.11 -3.17
CA GLU A 308 -10.01 -7.75 -2.75
C GLU A 308 -10.64 -6.96 -3.91
N PHE A 309 -10.16 -7.11 -5.15
CA PHE A 309 -10.81 -6.53 -6.32
C PHE A 309 -12.24 -7.03 -6.47
N ASP A 310 -12.46 -8.34 -6.46
CA ASP A 310 -13.80 -8.93 -6.51
C ASP A 310 -14.74 -8.31 -5.47
N LYS A 311 -14.25 -8.15 -4.25
CA LYS A 311 -15.03 -7.56 -3.16
C LYS A 311 -15.34 -6.10 -3.41
N VAL A 312 -14.34 -5.27 -3.75
CA VAL A 312 -14.53 -3.83 -3.96
C VAL A 312 -15.46 -3.58 -5.15
N ILE A 313 -15.24 -4.25 -6.26
CA ILE A 313 -16.06 -4.11 -7.47
C ILE A 313 -17.52 -4.43 -7.14
N ARG A 314 -17.79 -5.59 -6.53
CA ARG A 314 -19.16 -6.03 -6.23
C ARG A 314 -19.83 -5.23 -5.11
N SER A 315 -19.08 -4.88 -4.05
CA SER A 315 -19.68 -4.22 -2.88
C SER A 315 -19.81 -2.71 -3.03
N ARG A 316 -19.01 -2.08 -3.88
CA ARG A 316 -19.01 -0.63 -4.12
C ARG A 316 -19.36 -0.28 -5.56
N LEU A 317 -18.50 -0.58 -6.54
CA LEU A 317 -18.65 -0.06 -7.90
C LEU A 317 -19.93 -0.53 -8.60
N LEU A 318 -20.35 -1.77 -8.36
CA LEU A 318 -21.60 -2.32 -8.91
C LEU A 318 -22.79 -2.19 -7.94
N ASN A 319 -22.60 -1.57 -6.77
CA ASN A 319 -23.66 -1.41 -5.78
C ASN A 319 -24.61 -0.26 -6.16
N PRO A 320 -25.91 -0.53 -6.43
CA PRO A 320 -26.86 0.51 -6.81
C PRO A 320 -26.96 1.66 -5.81
N ARG A 321 -26.81 1.37 -4.50
CA ARG A 321 -26.87 2.40 -3.44
C ARG A 321 -25.68 3.35 -3.51
N TRP A 322 -24.51 2.84 -3.84
CA TRP A 322 -23.33 3.69 -4.01
C TRP A 322 -23.45 4.55 -5.27
N ILE A 323 -23.91 3.96 -6.39
CA ILE A 323 -24.15 4.69 -7.64
C ILE A 323 -25.19 5.82 -7.44
N GLU A 324 -26.28 5.53 -6.75
CA GLU A 324 -27.30 6.51 -6.41
C GLU A 324 -26.74 7.63 -5.53
N ALA A 325 -25.92 7.29 -4.54
CA ALA A 325 -25.23 8.28 -3.69
C ALA A 325 -24.30 9.17 -4.52
N MET A 326 -23.53 8.61 -5.44
CA MET A 326 -22.67 9.38 -6.35
C MET A 326 -23.50 10.32 -7.24
N ALA A 327 -24.62 9.86 -7.77
CA ALA A 327 -25.53 10.72 -8.52
C ALA A 327 -26.04 11.91 -7.67
N GLY A 328 -26.29 11.72 -6.38
CA GLY A 328 -26.65 12.77 -5.42
C GLY A 328 -25.54 13.78 -5.14
N HIS A 329 -24.28 13.42 -5.35
CA HIS A 329 -23.12 14.33 -5.18
C HIS A 329 -22.79 15.18 -6.42
N GLY A 330 -23.54 15.06 -7.49
CA GLY A 330 -23.38 15.88 -8.69
C GLY A 330 -21.99 15.74 -9.33
N TYR A 331 -21.34 16.87 -9.67
CA TYR A 331 -20.03 16.88 -10.32
C TYR A 331 -19.00 15.98 -9.61
N LYS A 332 -18.90 16.10 -8.28
CA LYS A 332 -17.95 15.32 -7.47
C LYS A 332 -18.26 13.82 -7.53
N GLY A 333 -19.52 13.41 -7.57
CA GLY A 333 -19.89 11.99 -7.70
C GLY A 333 -19.45 11.40 -9.04
N GLY A 334 -19.63 12.14 -10.14
CA GLY A 334 -19.10 11.74 -11.45
C GLY A 334 -17.57 11.59 -11.44
N PHE A 335 -16.87 12.56 -10.83
CA PHE A 335 -15.43 12.51 -10.65
C PHE A 335 -14.98 11.27 -9.87
N GLU A 336 -15.64 10.93 -8.75
CA GLU A 336 -15.30 9.74 -7.94
C GLU A 336 -15.52 8.43 -8.72
N MET A 337 -16.54 8.36 -9.56
CA MET A 337 -16.76 7.20 -10.42
C MET A 337 -15.62 7.06 -11.45
N ALA A 338 -15.27 8.13 -12.14
CA ALA A 338 -14.17 8.13 -13.11
C ALA A 338 -12.84 7.77 -12.45
N ALA A 339 -12.51 8.37 -11.32
CA ALA A 339 -11.29 8.07 -10.56
C ALA A 339 -11.21 6.60 -10.12
N SER A 340 -12.33 6.02 -9.66
CA SER A 340 -12.37 4.60 -9.28
C SER A 340 -12.09 3.66 -10.46
N LEU A 341 -12.60 3.98 -11.65
CA LEU A 341 -12.32 3.21 -12.87
C LEU A 341 -10.86 3.40 -13.30
N ASP A 342 -10.34 4.59 -13.20
CA ASP A 342 -8.97 4.94 -13.53
C ASP A 342 -7.97 4.16 -12.67
N TYR A 343 -8.20 4.10 -11.36
CA TYR A 343 -7.38 3.32 -10.43
C TYR A 343 -7.50 1.82 -10.66
N LEU A 344 -8.70 1.31 -11.03
CA LEU A 344 -8.88 -0.08 -11.41
C LEU A 344 -8.06 -0.44 -12.65
N PHE A 345 -8.14 0.40 -13.68
CA PHE A 345 -7.35 0.27 -14.91
C PHE A 345 -5.84 0.30 -14.60
N ALA A 346 -5.40 1.26 -13.79
CA ALA A 346 -3.99 1.41 -13.43
C ALA A 346 -3.44 0.21 -12.65
N TYR A 347 -4.26 -0.36 -11.76
CA TYR A 347 -3.92 -1.62 -11.10
C TYR A 347 -3.80 -2.77 -12.08
N ASP A 348 -4.69 -2.87 -13.07
CA ASP A 348 -4.63 -3.93 -14.06
C ASP A 348 -3.41 -3.77 -14.97
N ALA A 349 -3.17 -2.57 -15.46
CA ALA A 349 -2.00 -2.23 -16.26
C ALA A 349 -0.69 -2.65 -15.56
N SER A 350 -0.61 -2.41 -14.26
CA SER A 350 0.60 -2.68 -13.46
C SER A 350 0.69 -4.12 -12.91
N THR A 351 -0.43 -4.85 -12.78
CA THR A 351 -0.45 -6.17 -12.16
C THR A 351 -0.99 -7.29 -13.03
N GLY A 352 -1.92 -7.02 -13.96
CA GLY A 352 -2.68 -8.02 -14.70
C GLY A 352 -3.54 -8.89 -13.80
N ARG A 353 -4.08 -8.32 -12.70
CA ARG A 353 -4.83 -9.08 -11.68
C ARG A 353 -6.27 -8.67 -11.51
N VAL A 354 -6.71 -7.66 -12.24
CA VAL A 354 -8.13 -7.29 -12.26
C VAL A 354 -8.88 -8.32 -13.09
N PRO A 355 -9.99 -8.88 -12.60
CA PRO A 355 -10.78 -9.83 -13.38
C PRO A 355 -11.37 -9.17 -14.63
N ASP A 356 -11.19 -9.77 -15.80
CA ASP A 356 -11.64 -9.25 -17.09
C ASP A 356 -13.16 -8.90 -17.12
N TRP A 357 -13.99 -9.71 -16.45
CA TRP A 357 -15.44 -9.46 -16.35
C TRP A 357 -15.79 -8.08 -15.76
N SER A 358 -14.85 -7.47 -15.03
CA SER A 358 -15.04 -6.20 -14.31
C SER A 358 -15.34 -5.05 -15.27
N TYR A 359 -14.62 -4.96 -16.37
CA TYR A 359 -14.79 -3.90 -17.38
C TYR A 359 -16.16 -3.95 -18.04
N GLY A 360 -16.59 -5.13 -18.50
CA GLY A 360 -17.92 -5.32 -19.07
C GLY A 360 -19.04 -5.07 -18.05
N ALA A 361 -18.86 -5.44 -16.80
CA ALA A 361 -19.82 -5.16 -15.75
C ALA A 361 -19.96 -3.66 -15.48
N LEU A 362 -18.84 -2.91 -15.44
CA LEU A 362 -18.85 -1.45 -15.26
C LEU A 362 -19.42 -0.75 -16.48
N SER A 363 -19.05 -1.15 -17.71
CA SER A 363 -19.60 -0.64 -18.95
C SER A 363 -21.15 -0.75 -18.95
N ARG A 364 -21.67 -1.93 -18.63
CA ARG A 364 -23.13 -2.16 -18.61
C ARG A 364 -23.83 -1.43 -17.47
N THR A 365 -23.23 -1.41 -16.27
CA THR A 365 -23.87 -0.82 -15.08
C THR A 365 -23.84 0.71 -15.10
N TRP A 366 -22.77 1.31 -15.60
CA TRP A 366 -22.59 2.76 -15.60
C TRP A 366 -22.93 3.40 -16.96
N LEU A 367 -22.37 2.89 -18.05
CA LEU A 367 -22.39 3.53 -19.36
C LEU A 367 -23.43 2.94 -20.33
N ALA A 368 -24.25 1.98 -19.87
CA ALA A 368 -25.47 1.56 -20.56
C ALA A 368 -26.75 1.85 -19.73
N SER A 369 -26.60 2.40 -18.52
CA SER A 369 -27.73 2.80 -17.67
C SER A 369 -28.18 4.21 -18.01
N GLU A 370 -29.38 4.39 -18.53
CA GLU A 370 -29.91 5.72 -18.89
C GLU A 370 -29.98 6.66 -17.68
N ALA A 371 -30.23 6.15 -16.48
CA ALA A 371 -30.25 6.95 -15.26
C ALA A 371 -28.88 7.51 -14.92
N VAL A 372 -27.82 6.69 -15.07
CA VAL A 372 -26.43 7.11 -14.83
C VAL A 372 -25.96 8.07 -15.93
N LEU A 373 -26.28 7.77 -17.20
CA LEU A 373 -25.93 8.64 -18.31
C LEU A 373 -26.60 10.03 -18.18
N ALA A 374 -27.88 10.07 -17.84
CA ALA A 374 -28.59 11.33 -17.63
C ALA A 374 -27.99 12.15 -16.48
N PHE A 375 -27.52 11.48 -15.42
CA PHE A 375 -26.79 12.12 -14.34
C PHE A 375 -25.45 12.69 -14.82
N LEU A 376 -24.63 11.90 -15.50
CA LEU A 376 -23.30 12.30 -15.96
C LEU A 376 -23.38 13.46 -16.99
N ARG A 377 -24.27 13.34 -17.98
CA ARG A 377 -24.50 14.40 -19.00
C ARG A 377 -24.82 15.74 -18.37
N ARG A 378 -25.64 15.73 -17.33
CA ARG A 378 -26.04 16.97 -16.63
C ARG A 378 -24.99 17.51 -15.67
N SER A 379 -24.29 16.62 -14.94
CA SER A 379 -23.50 17.00 -13.80
C SER A 379 -21.99 16.98 -14.04
N ASN A 380 -21.49 16.10 -14.90
CA ASN A 380 -20.07 15.95 -15.20
C ASN A 380 -19.82 15.22 -16.55
N PRO A 381 -19.98 15.89 -17.69
CA PRO A 381 -19.71 15.30 -19.01
C PRO A 381 -18.25 14.93 -19.21
N TRP A 382 -17.30 15.58 -18.51
CA TRP A 382 -15.87 15.19 -18.53
C TRP A 382 -15.69 13.78 -17.95
N ALA A 383 -16.29 13.49 -16.81
CA ALA A 383 -16.22 12.16 -16.21
C ALA A 383 -16.87 11.10 -17.13
N LEU A 384 -17.93 11.44 -17.88
CA LEU A 384 -18.52 10.54 -18.86
C LEU A 384 -17.54 10.20 -19.97
N ARG A 385 -16.88 11.22 -20.54
CA ARG A 385 -15.84 11.05 -21.57
C ARG A 385 -14.70 10.20 -21.03
N ASP A 386 -14.12 10.59 -19.89
CA ASP A 386 -12.95 9.94 -19.31
C ASP A 386 -13.20 8.46 -19.03
N MET A 387 -14.38 8.09 -18.50
CA MET A 387 -14.75 6.69 -18.28
C MET A 387 -14.92 5.90 -19.59
N ALA A 388 -15.51 6.52 -20.63
CA ALA A 388 -15.68 5.86 -21.92
C ALA A 388 -14.33 5.64 -22.61
N GLU A 389 -13.45 6.65 -22.62
CA GLU A 389 -12.08 6.58 -23.14
C GLU A 389 -11.27 5.53 -22.39
N ARG A 390 -11.33 5.49 -21.06
CA ARG A 390 -10.58 4.53 -20.24
C ARG A 390 -11.02 3.08 -20.50
N LEU A 391 -12.29 2.81 -20.73
CA LEU A 391 -12.76 1.48 -21.12
C LEU A 391 -12.29 1.10 -22.54
N LEU A 392 -12.30 2.05 -23.48
CA LEU A 392 -11.75 1.84 -24.82
C LEU A 392 -10.25 1.58 -24.78
N GLU A 393 -9.52 2.30 -23.93
CA GLU A 393 -8.09 2.07 -23.70
C GLU A 393 -7.82 0.69 -23.10
N ALA A 394 -8.63 0.27 -22.11
CA ALA A 394 -8.51 -1.06 -21.51
C ALA A 394 -8.67 -2.17 -22.58
N HIS A 395 -9.62 -2.02 -23.49
CA HIS A 395 -9.77 -2.95 -24.61
C HIS A 395 -8.59 -2.87 -25.59
N HIS A 396 -8.19 -1.67 -26.00
CA HIS A 396 -7.08 -1.49 -26.93
C HIS A 396 -5.76 -2.10 -26.41
N ARG A 397 -5.53 -2.03 -25.12
CA ARG A 397 -4.33 -2.59 -24.45
C ARG A 397 -4.47 -4.08 -24.09
N GLY A 398 -5.61 -4.73 -24.39
CA GLY A 398 -5.84 -6.14 -24.09
C GLY A 398 -6.11 -6.44 -22.62
N LEU A 399 -6.41 -5.43 -21.80
CA LEU A 399 -6.83 -5.60 -20.41
C LEU A 399 -8.31 -6.03 -20.31
N TRP A 400 -9.11 -5.60 -21.23
CA TRP A 400 -10.48 -6.07 -21.47
C TRP A 400 -10.52 -6.86 -22.77
N GLN A 401 -10.58 -8.20 -22.67
CA GLN A 401 -10.30 -9.09 -23.81
C GLN A 401 -11.48 -9.27 -24.76
N ASP A 402 -12.71 -9.45 -24.24
CA ASP A 402 -13.86 -9.85 -25.06
C ASP A 402 -15.09 -8.93 -24.86
N PRO A 403 -14.99 -7.60 -25.13
CA PRO A 403 -16.18 -6.77 -25.18
C PRO A 403 -17.03 -7.12 -26.40
N ALA A 404 -18.36 -6.97 -26.28
CA ALA A 404 -19.23 -7.11 -27.44
C ALA A 404 -19.03 -5.90 -28.38
N ASP A 405 -19.18 -6.12 -29.70
CA ASP A 405 -18.99 -5.06 -30.71
C ASP A 405 -19.91 -3.85 -30.47
N ASP A 406 -21.14 -4.07 -30.04
CA ASP A 406 -22.09 -3.01 -29.71
C ASP A 406 -21.71 -2.24 -28.44
N GLU A 407 -20.96 -2.83 -27.52
CA GLU A 407 -20.39 -2.12 -26.35
C GLU A 407 -19.31 -1.14 -26.79
N ILE A 408 -18.42 -1.55 -27.68
CA ILE A 408 -17.35 -0.68 -28.21
C ILE A 408 -17.92 0.49 -29.01
N ASP A 409 -18.91 0.23 -29.86
CA ASP A 409 -19.55 1.28 -30.66
C ASP A 409 -20.32 2.27 -29.77
N ARG A 410 -21.00 1.78 -28.73
CA ARG A 410 -21.64 2.63 -27.73
C ARG A 410 -20.62 3.54 -27.03
N LEU A 411 -19.48 3.00 -26.56
CA LEU A 411 -18.44 3.78 -25.88
C LEU A 411 -17.87 4.88 -26.79
N LYS A 412 -17.58 4.58 -28.05
CA LYS A 412 -17.16 5.58 -29.05
C LYS A 412 -18.22 6.67 -29.23
N GLY A 413 -19.50 6.28 -29.29
CA GLY A 413 -20.63 7.23 -29.37
C GLY A 413 -20.70 8.15 -28.15
N LEU A 414 -20.46 7.62 -26.95
CA LEU A 414 -20.44 8.40 -25.71
C LEU A 414 -19.28 9.38 -25.63
N VAL A 415 -18.11 9.04 -26.18
CA VAL A 415 -16.99 9.99 -26.29
C VAL A 415 -17.37 11.18 -27.16
N LEU A 416 -17.87 10.94 -28.36
CA LEU A 416 -18.30 12.01 -29.30
C LEU A 416 -19.43 12.87 -28.70
N GLU A 417 -20.40 12.24 -28.04
CA GLU A 417 -21.49 12.94 -27.38
C GLU A 417 -20.99 13.85 -26.25
N SER A 418 -20.09 13.32 -25.41
CA SER A 418 -19.56 14.09 -24.28
C SER A 418 -18.67 15.25 -24.73
N GLU A 419 -17.89 15.09 -25.80
CA GLU A 419 -17.14 16.19 -26.43
C GLU A 419 -18.06 17.31 -26.89
N ALA A 420 -19.15 16.98 -27.60
CA ALA A 420 -20.13 17.96 -28.04
C ALA A 420 -20.80 18.69 -26.87
N LEU A 421 -21.07 17.99 -25.75
CA LEU A 421 -21.62 18.60 -24.53
C LEU A 421 -20.60 19.55 -23.89
N ILE A 422 -19.33 19.17 -23.81
CA ILE A 422 -18.23 19.97 -23.21
C ILE A 422 -18.00 21.25 -24.03
N GLU A 423 -18.02 21.15 -25.37
CA GLU A 423 -17.84 22.31 -26.26
C GLU A 423 -19.03 23.29 -26.20
N SER A 424 -20.20 22.85 -25.76
CA SER A 424 -21.40 23.69 -25.65
C SER A 424 -21.50 24.48 -24.36
N VAL A 425 -20.61 24.26 -23.39
CA VAL A 425 -20.53 24.95 -22.10
C VAL A 425 -19.52 26.09 -22.15
#